data_1b2b06b3c6a3c3b066231ec1313aae98
#
_entry.id   1b2b06b3c6a3c3b066231ec1313aae98
#
_cell.length_a   1.000
_cell.length_b   1.000
_cell.length_c   1.000
_cell.angle_alpha   90.00
_cell.angle_beta   90.00
_cell.angle_gamma   90.00
#
_symmetry.space_group_name_H-M   'P 1'
#
loop_
_entity.id
_entity.type
_entity.pdbx_description
1 polymer ?
#
loop_
_entity_poly.entity_id
_entity_poly.type
_entity_poly.pdbx_seq_one_letter_code
_entity_poly.pdbx_strand_id
1 'polypeptide(L)'
;MINHYIKISPEVSEALANNRPVVALESTIIAHGMPYPQNVETALQVEDIIRKNGATPATIAIIDGQLRAGLSKDEIDYIGKLGQKVVKVSRRDLPFIVAKKMTGATTVASTMIIAEMAGIKIFATGGIGGVHRGAESSMDISADLQELANTNVVVVSAGAKAILDLKLTLEYLETHGIPVAGFGTDEFPAFYTRKSGLPVLYRVDTIIELAEMIYTKWQLGLNGGVLVANPIPDQAQVEFEYINEMIEKAVLIAEEKGINGKAITPFLLAKIEELTKGESLKANIQLVFNLSLIHI
;
A
#
# COMPACT_ATOMS: atom_id res chain seq x y z
N MET A 1 13.01 4.72 24.41
CA MET A 1 13.11 6.18 24.13
C MET A 1 12.03 6.50 23.12
N ILE A 2 11.09 7.40 23.45
CA ILE A 2 10.10 7.90 22.50
C ILE A 2 10.90 8.62 21.41
N ASN A 3 10.77 8.13 20.17
CA ASN A 3 11.47 8.72 19.04
C ASN A 3 10.90 10.14 18.79
N HIS A 4 11.68 11.18 19.09
CA HIS A 4 11.25 12.57 18.98
C HIS A 4 10.90 13.00 17.54
N TYR A 5 11.20 12.17 16.54
CA TYR A 5 10.85 12.40 15.16
C TYR A 5 9.40 12.00 14.81
N ILE A 6 8.75 11.17 15.66
CA ILE A 6 7.39 10.72 15.40
C ILE A 6 6.38 11.40 16.32
N LYS A 7 5.25 11.81 15.75
CA LYS A 7 4.06 12.27 16.47
C LYS A 7 2.91 11.33 16.17
N ILE A 8 2.42 10.67 17.21
CA ILE A 8 1.25 9.80 17.14
C ILE A 8 0.03 10.63 17.58
N SER A 9 -1.09 10.51 16.87
CA SER A 9 -2.32 11.22 17.24
C SER A 9 -2.86 10.71 18.57
N PRO A 10 -3.63 11.52 19.32
CA PRO A 10 -4.23 11.08 20.57
C PRO A 10 -5.11 9.83 20.40
N GLU A 11 -5.92 9.76 19.33
CA GLU A 11 -6.79 8.63 19.01
C GLU A 11 -5.98 7.33 18.85
N VAL A 12 -4.89 7.38 18.05
CA VAL A 12 -4.02 6.23 17.82
C VAL A 12 -3.26 5.84 19.08
N SER A 13 -2.72 6.83 19.82
CA SER A 13 -1.99 6.60 21.07
C SER A 13 -2.86 5.92 22.12
N GLU A 14 -4.10 6.38 22.29
CA GLU A 14 -5.06 5.78 23.21
C GLU A 14 -5.47 4.37 22.78
N ALA A 15 -5.65 4.12 21.47
CA ALA A 15 -5.98 2.80 20.97
C ALA A 15 -4.85 1.80 21.26
N LEU A 16 -3.60 2.17 20.96
CA LEU A 16 -2.43 1.34 21.23
C LEU A 16 -2.24 1.07 22.73
N ALA A 17 -2.42 2.08 23.59
CA ALA A 17 -2.28 1.93 25.03
C ALA A 17 -3.34 0.98 25.64
N ASN A 18 -4.52 0.87 25.01
CA ASN A 18 -5.60 -0.01 25.41
C ASN A 18 -5.66 -1.33 24.61
N ASN A 19 -4.61 -1.68 23.86
CA ASN A 19 -4.57 -2.85 22.99
C ASN A 19 -5.75 -2.95 22.02
N ARG A 20 -6.28 -1.81 21.58
CA ARG A 20 -7.30 -1.76 20.52
C ARG A 20 -6.64 -1.84 19.14
N PRO A 21 -7.29 -2.48 18.15
CA PRO A 21 -6.72 -2.63 16.81
C PRO A 21 -6.51 -1.26 16.13
N VAL A 22 -5.32 -1.11 15.52
CA VAL A 22 -4.96 0.08 14.74
C VAL A 22 -4.52 -0.35 13.36
N VAL A 23 -5.03 0.32 12.32
CA VAL A 23 -4.70 0.07 10.92
C VAL A 23 -4.00 1.29 10.31
N ALA A 24 -2.75 1.11 9.90
CA ALA A 24 -2.01 2.13 9.15
C ALA A 24 -2.56 2.27 7.72
N LEU A 25 -2.49 3.49 7.18
CA LEU A 25 -2.84 3.83 5.81
C LEU A 25 -1.74 4.71 5.21
N GLU A 26 -1.39 4.48 3.94
CA GLU A 26 -0.42 5.32 3.24
C GLU A 26 -1.04 6.64 2.76
N SER A 27 -0.19 7.63 2.48
CA SER A 27 -0.62 8.92 1.95
C SER A 27 -0.26 9.16 0.48
N THR A 28 0.51 8.25 -0.15
CA THR A 28 0.79 8.36 -1.60
C THR A 28 -0.51 8.31 -2.41
N ILE A 29 -1.48 7.49 -2.01
CA ILE A 29 -2.78 7.43 -2.68
C ILE A 29 -3.52 8.77 -2.63
N ILE A 30 -3.34 9.55 -1.55
CA ILE A 30 -3.95 10.88 -1.39
C ILE A 30 -3.26 11.90 -2.29
N ALA A 31 -1.92 11.94 -2.27
CA ALA A 31 -1.16 12.96 -2.99
C ALA A 31 -0.96 12.67 -4.48
N HIS A 32 -0.86 11.39 -4.87
CA HIS A 32 -0.44 10.97 -6.22
C HIS A 32 -1.39 9.97 -6.89
N GLY A 33 -2.42 9.48 -6.18
CA GLY A 33 -3.29 8.42 -6.69
C GLY A 33 -4.59 8.90 -7.30
N MET A 34 -5.09 10.07 -6.91
CA MET A 34 -6.40 10.58 -7.33
C MET A 34 -6.40 12.11 -7.37
N PRO A 35 -7.27 12.73 -8.19
CA PRO A 35 -7.44 14.18 -8.21
C PRO A 35 -8.15 14.69 -6.94
N TYR A 36 -7.89 15.96 -6.58
CA TYR A 36 -8.66 16.66 -5.56
C TYR A 36 -10.03 17.09 -6.14
N PRO A 37 -11.16 17.01 -5.39
CA PRO A 37 -11.29 16.64 -3.97
C PRO A 37 -11.47 15.13 -3.71
N GLN A 38 -11.61 14.30 -4.74
CA GLN A 38 -11.92 12.88 -4.63
C GLN A 38 -10.90 12.09 -3.78
N ASN A 39 -9.62 12.49 -3.83
CA ASN A 39 -8.57 11.90 -3.02
C ASN A 39 -8.83 12.04 -1.51
N VAL A 40 -9.25 13.23 -1.06
CA VAL A 40 -9.59 13.50 0.35
C VAL A 40 -10.86 12.77 0.76
N GLU A 41 -11.90 12.83 -0.06
CA GLU A 41 -13.17 12.14 0.19
C GLU A 41 -12.95 10.63 0.34
N THR A 42 -12.18 10.03 -0.55
CA THR A 42 -11.86 8.60 -0.48
C THR A 42 -11.06 8.27 0.78
N ALA A 43 -10.04 9.05 1.13
CA ALA A 43 -9.25 8.81 2.34
C ALA A 43 -10.10 8.87 3.62
N LEU A 44 -10.97 9.87 3.74
CA LEU A 44 -11.87 10.00 4.88
C LEU A 44 -12.90 8.86 4.95
N GLN A 45 -13.42 8.41 3.80
CA GLN A 45 -14.34 7.26 3.75
C GLN A 45 -13.63 5.97 4.18
N VAL A 46 -12.38 5.75 3.78
CA VAL A 46 -11.56 4.61 4.22
C VAL A 46 -11.41 4.61 5.74
N GLU A 47 -11.05 5.77 6.33
CA GLU A 47 -10.96 5.88 7.78
C GLU A 47 -12.30 5.60 8.49
N ASP A 48 -13.40 6.11 7.93
CA ASP A 48 -14.74 5.85 8.48
C ASP A 48 -15.14 4.36 8.39
N ILE A 49 -14.76 3.66 7.33
CA ILE A 49 -14.96 2.21 7.20
C ILE A 49 -14.20 1.47 8.30
N ILE A 50 -12.93 1.79 8.53
CA ILE A 50 -12.11 1.18 9.58
C ILE A 50 -12.75 1.42 10.96
N ARG A 51 -13.18 2.66 11.28
CA ARG A 51 -13.84 2.97 12.56
C ARG A 51 -15.16 2.20 12.75
N LYS A 52 -15.99 2.12 11.71
CA LYS A 52 -17.26 1.36 11.75
C LYS A 52 -17.06 -0.13 12.01
N ASN A 53 -15.89 -0.67 11.65
CA ASN A 53 -15.52 -2.07 11.88
C ASN A 53 -14.71 -2.29 13.17
N GLY A 54 -14.63 -1.29 14.05
CA GLY A 54 -14.08 -1.45 15.41
C GLY A 54 -12.57 -1.24 15.52
N ALA A 55 -11.89 -0.80 14.47
CA ALA A 55 -10.47 -0.46 14.50
C ALA A 55 -10.24 1.07 14.43
N THR A 56 -9.04 1.50 14.81
CA THR A 56 -8.61 2.89 14.74
C THR A 56 -7.76 3.10 13.48
N PRO A 57 -8.12 3.99 12.55
CA PRO A 57 -7.29 4.29 11.40
C PRO A 57 -6.11 5.18 11.80
N ALA A 58 -4.97 4.96 11.15
CA ALA A 58 -3.78 5.77 11.31
C ALA A 58 -3.20 6.12 9.94
N THR A 59 -3.74 7.15 9.28
CA THR A 59 -3.16 7.67 8.05
C THR A 59 -1.78 8.25 8.35
N ILE A 60 -0.76 7.84 7.59
CA ILE A 60 0.65 8.14 7.83
C ILE A 60 1.18 9.08 6.75
N ALA A 61 1.87 10.14 7.17
CA ALA A 61 2.55 11.08 6.30
C ALA A 61 3.71 11.76 7.04
N ILE A 62 4.40 12.67 6.35
CA ILE A 62 5.41 13.54 6.94
C ILE A 62 4.95 14.98 6.73
N ILE A 63 4.84 15.75 7.80
CA ILE A 63 4.46 17.16 7.74
C ILE A 63 5.54 17.97 8.45
N ASP A 64 6.13 18.93 7.73
CA ASP A 64 7.21 19.80 8.20
C ASP A 64 8.37 19.03 8.84
N GLY A 65 8.73 17.88 8.22
CA GLY A 65 9.79 17.00 8.69
C GLY A 65 9.43 16.12 9.87
N GLN A 66 8.19 16.17 10.37
CA GLN A 66 7.74 15.33 11.47
C GLN A 66 6.95 14.14 10.91
N LEU A 67 7.38 12.93 11.29
CA LEU A 67 6.66 11.69 11.00
C LEU A 67 5.33 11.69 11.76
N ARG A 68 4.22 11.47 11.07
CA ARG A 68 2.88 11.47 11.64
C ARG A 68 2.25 10.08 11.54
N ALA A 69 1.70 9.58 12.64
CA ALA A 69 0.84 8.39 12.67
C ALA A 69 -0.55 8.79 13.17
N GLY A 70 -1.53 8.80 12.29
CA GLY A 70 -2.87 9.35 12.51
C GLY A 70 -2.93 10.84 12.16
N LEU A 71 -3.27 11.14 10.92
CA LEU A 71 -3.52 12.51 10.47
C LEU A 71 -4.89 13.00 10.93
N SER A 72 -5.00 14.31 11.21
CA SER A 72 -6.30 14.98 11.32
C SER A 72 -6.94 15.14 9.93
N LYS A 73 -8.27 15.42 9.91
CA LYS A 73 -8.98 15.70 8.66
C LYS A 73 -8.38 16.90 7.92
N ASP A 74 -7.95 17.93 8.65
CA ASP A 74 -7.30 19.10 8.07
C ASP A 74 -5.93 18.77 7.46
N GLU A 75 -5.16 17.88 8.09
CA GLU A 75 -3.87 17.40 7.56
C GLU A 75 -4.07 16.54 6.31
N ILE A 76 -5.11 15.69 6.26
CA ILE A 76 -5.48 14.91 5.07
C ILE A 76 -5.88 15.86 3.92
N ASP A 77 -6.72 16.86 4.20
CA ASP A 77 -7.14 17.87 3.23
C ASP A 77 -5.96 18.70 2.72
N TYR A 78 -5.04 19.08 3.62
CA TYR A 78 -3.81 19.81 3.27
C TYR A 78 -2.95 19.00 2.27
N ILE A 79 -2.68 17.73 2.55
CA ILE A 79 -1.91 16.85 1.64
C ILE A 79 -2.65 16.65 0.32
N GLY A 80 -3.97 16.44 0.39
CA GLY A 80 -4.81 16.27 -0.80
C GLY A 80 -4.82 17.48 -1.72
N LYS A 81 -4.90 18.70 -1.17
CA LYS A 81 -4.83 19.95 -1.92
C LYS A 81 -3.47 20.19 -2.57
N LEU A 82 -2.40 19.85 -1.87
CA LEU A 82 -1.05 19.95 -2.44
C LEU A 82 -0.86 18.96 -3.59
N GLY A 83 -1.46 17.79 -3.50
CA GLY A 83 -1.41 16.77 -4.54
C GLY A 83 0.03 16.44 -4.95
N GLN A 84 0.30 16.37 -6.24
CA GLN A 84 1.62 16.00 -6.79
C GLN A 84 2.78 16.94 -6.40
N LYS A 85 2.52 18.07 -5.76
CA LYS A 85 3.56 18.95 -5.21
C LYS A 85 4.20 18.39 -3.95
N VAL A 86 3.50 17.47 -3.26
CA VAL A 86 4.04 16.76 -2.10
C VAL A 86 5.08 15.74 -2.57
N VAL A 87 6.22 15.70 -1.89
CA VAL A 87 7.30 14.74 -2.23
C VAL A 87 6.81 13.32 -1.97
N LYS A 88 6.94 12.42 -2.95
CA LYS A 88 6.74 10.98 -2.78
C LYS A 88 7.95 10.40 -2.06
N VAL A 89 7.73 9.96 -0.81
CA VAL A 89 8.78 9.54 0.12
C VAL A 89 8.82 8.03 0.24
N SER A 90 9.98 7.43 -0.02
CA SER A 90 10.30 6.05 0.28
C SER A 90 11.43 6.00 1.31
N ARG A 91 11.90 4.80 1.69
CA ARG A 91 12.95 4.61 2.71
C ARG A 91 14.12 5.57 2.55
N ARG A 92 14.72 5.66 1.37
CA ARG A 92 15.91 6.48 1.10
C ARG A 92 15.68 7.98 1.26
N ASP A 93 14.43 8.43 1.16
CA ASP A 93 14.08 9.85 1.20
C ASP A 93 13.84 10.36 2.63
N LEU A 94 13.46 9.45 3.55
CA LEU A 94 13.10 9.78 4.93
C LEU A 94 14.11 10.71 5.62
N PRO A 95 15.43 10.41 5.66
CA PRO A 95 16.40 11.26 6.36
C PRO A 95 16.48 12.68 5.75
N PHE A 96 16.35 12.82 4.44
CA PHE A 96 16.38 14.13 3.78
C PHE A 96 15.12 14.95 4.06
N ILE A 97 13.94 14.34 3.96
CA ILE A 97 12.67 15.00 4.18
C ILE A 97 12.55 15.48 5.62
N VAL A 98 12.95 14.63 6.58
CA VAL A 98 12.93 14.97 8.00
C VAL A 98 13.93 16.08 8.31
N ALA A 99 15.20 15.95 7.87
CA ALA A 99 16.24 16.93 8.14
C ALA A 99 15.96 18.31 7.53
N LYS A 100 15.32 18.34 6.35
CA LYS A 100 14.95 19.57 5.65
C LYS A 100 13.58 20.14 6.05
N LYS A 101 12.90 19.50 7.01
CA LYS A 101 11.56 19.90 7.48
C LYS A 101 10.54 20.03 6.34
N MET A 102 10.58 19.07 5.41
CA MET A 102 9.68 19.07 4.25
C MET A 102 8.42 18.23 4.53
N THR A 103 7.38 18.46 3.72
CA THR A 103 6.17 17.65 3.70
C THR A 103 6.32 16.54 2.65
N GLY A 104 5.92 15.31 3.01
CA GLY A 104 6.04 14.13 2.17
C GLY A 104 4.88 13.17 2.34
N ALA A 105 4.46 12.57 1.22
CA ALA A 105 3.50 11.47 1.17
C ALA A 105 4.25 10.14 1.18
N THR A 106 3.83 9.24 2.08
CA THR A 106 4.52 7.97 2.32
C THR A 106 4.09 6.88 1.33
N THR A 107 5.08 6.18 0.77
CA THR A 107 4.88 4.92 0.03
C THR A 107 4.64 3.77 1.00
N VAL A 108 4.37 2.56 0.49
CA VAL A 108 4.26 1.35 1.32
C VAL A 108 5.48 1.20 2.23
N ALA A 109 6.69 1.26 1.69
CA ALA A 109 7.93 1.15 2.46
C ALA A 109 8.01 2.15 3.62
N SER A 110 7.85 3.44 3.36
CA SER A 110 7.95 4.44 4.42
C SER A 110 6.77 4.42 5.38
N THR A 111 5.58 3.98 4.94
CA THR A 111 4.43 3.74 5.81
C THR A 111 4.72 2.60 6.78
N MET A 112 5.27 1.48 6.32
CA MET A 112 5.67 0.36 7.18
C MET A 112 6.67 0.79 8.25
N ILE A 113 7.72 1.53 7.87
CA ILE A 113 8.73 2.03 8.81
C ILE A 113 8.09 2.88 9.90
N ILE A 114 7.23 3.83 9.52
CA ILE A 114 6.59 4.74 10.49
C ILE A 114 5.55 4.00 11.34
N ALA A 115 4.81 3.05 10.75
CA ALA A 115 3.87 2.19 11.48
C ALA A 115 4.59 1.36 12.55
N GLU A 116 5.71 0.71 12.23
CA GLU A 116 6.51 -0.04 13.20
C GLU A 116 7.05 0.88 14.31
N MET A 117 7.57 2.08 13.96
CA MET A 117 8.01 3.07 14.95
C MET A 117 6.89 3.52 15.89
N ALA A 118 5.65 3.55 15.41
CA ALA A 118 4.46 3.86 16.20
C ALA A 118 3.93 2.66 17.00
N GLY A 119 4.39 1.43 16.74
CA GLY A 119 3.88 0.21 17.34
C GLY A 119 2.66 -0.38 16.62
N ILE A 120 2.33 0.10 15.43
CA ILE A 120 1.21 -0.37 14.61
C ILE A 120 1.66 -1.62 13.82
N LYS A 121 0.86 -2.69 13.88
CA LYS A 121 1.20 -4.00 13.28
C LYS A 121 0.51 -4.30 11.96
N ILE A 122 -0.58 -3.60 11.65
CA ILE A 122 -1.41 -3.84 10.47
C ILE A 122 -1.41 -2.60 9.58
N PHE A 123 -1.21 -2.80 8.30
CA PHE A 123 -1.26 -1.76 7.27
C PHE A 123 -2.11 -2.23 6.09
N ALA A 124 -3.11 -1.45 5.71
CA ALA A 124 -3.95 -1.70 4.54
C ALA A 124 -3.59 -0.73 3.41
N THR A 125 -3.37 -1.27 2.21
CA THR A 125 -3.08 -0.50 0.99
C THR A 125 -3.69 -1.17 -0.23
N GLY A 126 -3.98 -0.43 -1.28
CA GLY A 126 -4.54 -0.98 -2.52
C GLY A 126 -3.65 -2.04 -3.15
N GLY A 127 -2.35 -1.77 -3.27
CA GLY A 127 -1.36 -2.70 -3.83
C GLY A 127 0.05 -2.25 -3.58
N ILE A 128 0.93 -3.19 -3.32
CA ILE A 128 2.35 -2.93 -3.11
C ILE A 128 3.07 -2.58 -4.42
N GLY A 129 4.24 -1.95 -4.30
CA GLY A 129 5.23 -1.96 -5.36
C GLY A 129 5.85 -3.35 -5.51
N GLY A 130 6.52 -3.57 -6.62
CA GLY A 130 7.11 -4.86 -6.95
C GLY A 130 8.30 -4.71 -7.89
N VAL A 131 8.59 -5.77 -8.62
CA VAL A 131 9.59 -5.78 -9.70
C VAL A 131 8.97 -5.13 -10.93
N HIS A 132 9.59 -4.10 -11.49
CA HIS A 132 9.11 -3.47 -12.71
C HIS A 132 9.38 -4.35 -13.94
N ARG A 133 8.54 -4.23 -14.98
CA ARG A 133 8.77 -4.90 -16.26
C ARG A 133 10.12 -4.43 -16.83
N GLY A 134 10.94 -5.36 -17.31
CA GLY A 134 12.30 -5.06 -17.77
C GLY A 134 13.32 -4.85 -16.63
N ALA A 135 13.01 -5.25 -15.41
CA ALA A 135 13.91 -5.12 -14.27
C ALA A 135 15.18 -5.97 -14.40
N GLU A 136 15.16 -7.02 -15.22
CA GLU A 136 16.34 -7.82 -15.55
C GLU A 136 17.47 -6.99 -16.20
N SER A 137 17.14 -5.87 -16.81
CA SER A 137 18.12 -4.94 -17.38
C SER A 137 18.26 -3.63 -16.60
N SER A 138 17.17 -3.14 -16.00
CA SER A 138 17.13 -1.85 -15.29
C SER A 138 17.39 -1.95 -13.80
N MET A 139 17.21 -3.13 -13.20
CA MET A 139 17.19 -3.34 -11.73
C MET A 139 16.17 -2.45 -11.00
N ASP A 140 15.08 -2.03 -11.70
CA ASP A 140 14.03 -1.21 -11.08
C ASP A 140 13.10 -2.10 -10.25
N ILE A 141 13.42 -2.19 -8.97
CA ILE A 141 12.71 -2.97 -7.96
C ILE A 141 12.27 -2.04 -6.85
N SER A 142 11.00 -2.12 -6.47
CA SER A 142 10.44 -1.29 -5.41
C SER A 142 11.08 -1.58 -4.05
N ALA A 143 11.39 -0.51 -3.31
CA ALA A 143 11.83 -0.63 -1.91
C ALA A 143 10.76 -1.23 -1.00
N ASP A 144 9.50 -1.29 -1.43
CA ASP A 144 8.42 -1.92 -0.67
C ASP A 144 8.71 -3.40 -0.38
N LEU A 145 9.33 -4.11 -1.36
CA LEU A 145 9.68 -5.51 -1.21
C LEU A 145 10.78 -5.72 -0.15
N GLN A 146 11.80 -4.85 -0.15
CA GLN A 146 12.83 -4.89 0.89
C GLN A 146 12.27 -4.55 2.27
N GLU A 147 11.33 -3.61 2.33
CA GLU A 147 10.75 -3.23 3.61
C GLU A 147 9.87 -4.33 4.19
N LEU A 148 9.13 -5.07 3.35
CA LEU A 148 8.42 -6.28 3.76
C LEU A 148 9.35 -7.32 4.38
N ALA A 149 10.61 -7.43 3.94
CA ALA A 149 11.59 -8.33 4.52
C ALA A 149 12.11 -7.87 5.90
N ASN A 150 12.09 -6.57 6.18
CA ASN A 150 12.79 -6.00 7.33
C ASN A 150 11.90 -5.48 8.45
N THR A 151 10.63 -5.15 8.16
CA THR A 151 9.74 -4.43 9.06
C THR A 151 8.60 -5.32 9.53
N ASN A 152 8.38 -5.44 10.84
CA ASN A 152 7.38 -6.33 11.44
C ASN A 152 5.97 -5.73 11.37
N VAL A 153 5.48 -5.56 10.15
CA VAL A 153 4.14 -5.05 9.83
C VAL A 153 3.49 -5.97 8.80
N VAL A 154 2.25 -6.36 9.06
CA VAL A 154 1.42 -7.11 8.11
C VAL A 154 0.86 -6.12 7.09
N VAL A 155 1.05 -6.40 5.82
CA VAL A 155 0.51 -5.59 4.71
C VAL A 155 -0.62 -6.33 4.05
N VAL A 156 -1.83 -5.79 4.16
CA VAL A 156 -3.02 -6.30 3.47
C VAL A 156 -3.22 -5.52 2.18
N SER A 157 -3.19 -6.22 1.05
CA SER A 157 -3.32 -5.58 -0.26
C SER A 157 -3.94 -6.52 -1.31
N ALA A 158 -4.39 -5.97 -2.43
CA ALA A 158 -4.79 -6.79 -3.58
C ALA A 158 -3.57 -7.23 -4.43
N GLY A 159 -2.53 -7.69 -3.76
CA GLY A 159 -1.28 -8.07 -4.39
C GLY A 159 -0.39 -6.87 -4.75
N ALA A 160 0.40 -7.01 -5.79
CA ALA A 160 1.18 -5.93 -6.37
C ALA A 160 0.37 -5.18 -7.46
N LYS A 161 0.73 -3.90 -7.70
CA LYS A 161 0.08 -3.11 -8.75
C LYS A 161 0.21 -3.81 -10.11
N ALA A 162 -0.88 -3.88 -10.86
CA ALA A 162 -0.98 -4.64 -12.13
C ALA A 162 0.01 -4.21 -13.23
N ILE A 163 0.60 -3.01 -13.10
CA ILE A 163 1.62 -2.48 -14.01
C ILE A 163 3.00 -3.16 -13.86
N LEU A 164 3.17 -3.97 -12.82
CA LEU A 164 4.43 -4.61 -12.44
C LEU A 164 4.54 -6.02 -13.04
N ASP A 165 5.71 -6.61 -12.96
CA ASP A 165 5.91 -8.03 -13.21
C ASP A 165 5.55 -8.81 -11.95
N LEU A 166 4.35 -9.40 -11.95
CA LEU A 166 3.84 -10.12 -10.78
C LEU A 166 4.62 -11.41 -10.51
N LYS A 167 5.09 -12.08 -11.58
CA LYS A 167 5.86 -13.32 -11.44
C LYS A 167 7.21 -13.04 -10.78
N LEU A 168 7.97 -12.10 -11.31
CA LEU A 168 9.26 -11.71 -10.72
C LEU A 168 9.08 -11.10 -9.32
N THR A 169 7.95 -10.45 -9.05
CA THR A 169 7.63 -9.94 -7.72
C THR A 169 7.47 -11.09 -6.71
N LEU A 170 6.76 -12.17 -7.08
CA LEU A 170 6.62 -13.36 -6.22
C LEU A 170 7.95 -14.05 -5.97
N GLU A 171 8.79 -14.21 -7.01
CA GLU A 171 10.15 -14.79 -6.88
C GLU A 171 11.03 -13.95 -5.92
N TYR A 172 10.91 -12.63 -5.99
CA TYR A 172 11.64 -11.73 -5.09
C TYR A 172 11.16 -11.89 -3.64
N LEU A 173 9.84 -11.95 -3.42
CA LEU A 173 9.26 -12.16 -2.09
C LEU A 173 9.70 -13.50 -1.49
N GLU A 174 9.70 -14.58 -2.29
CA GLU A 174 10.17 -15.89 -1.87
C GLU A 174 11.65 -15.85 -1.46
N THR A 175 12.52 -15.30 -2.32
CA THR A 175 13.96 -15.20 -2.07
C THR A 175 14.27 -14.49 -0.76
N HIS A 176 13.44 -13.50 -0.37
CA HIS A 176 13.62 -12.72 0.87
C HIS A 176 12.84 -13.32 2.05
N GLY A 177 12.24 -14.49 1.90
CA GLY A 177 11.53 -15.19 2.97
C GLY A 177 10.27 -14.47 3.46
N ILE A 178 9.63 -13.69 2.60
CA ILE A 178 8.40 -12.95 2.92
C ILE A 178 7.20 -13.87 2.67
N PRO A 179 6.46 -14.27 3.72
CA PRO A 179 5.25 -15.05 3.54
C PRO A 179 4.19 -14.28 2.74
N VAL A 180 3.61 -14.93 1.73
CA VAL A 180 2.45 -14.44 0.98
C VAL A 180 1.27 -15.35 1.28
N ALA A 181 0.28 -14.82 2.00
CA ALA A 181 -0.95 -15.54 2.33
C ALA A 181 -2.09 -15.07 1.43
N GLY A 182 -2.69 -15.97 0.67
CA GLY A 182 -3.90 -15.69 -0.10
C GLY A 182 -5.13 -15.76 0.80
N PHE A 183 -5.78 -14.64 1.09
CA PHE A 183 -6.99 -14.62 1.91
C PHE A 183 -8.23 -14.95 1.05
N GLY A 184 -8.77 -16.16 1.24
CA GLY A 184 -9.90 -16.67 0.44
C GLY A 184 -9.58 -16.84 -1.05
N THR A 185 -8.30 -17.01 -1.43
CA THR A 185 -7.89 -17.16 -2.82
C THR A 185 -6.69 -18.10 -2.96
N ASP A 186 -6.67 -18.85 -4.06
CA ASP A 186 -5.57 -19.74 -4.45
C ASP A 186 -4.62 -19.06 -5.44
N GLU A 187 -5.00 -17.87 -5.95
CA GLU A 187 -4.18 -17.10 -6.89
C GLU A 187 -3.76 -15.77 -6.28
N PHE A 188 -2.56 -15.31 -6.62
CA PHE A 188 -2.09 -13.97 -6.28
C PHE A 188 -2.89 -12.94 -7.09
N PRO A 189 -3.65 -12.03 -6.44
CA PRO A 189 -4.50 -11.12 -7.17
C PRO A 189 -3.68 -10.09 -7.96
N ALA A 190 -4.20 -9.67 -9.12
CA ALA A 190 -3.56 -8.72 -10.01
C ALA A 190 -4.16 -7.31 -9.89
N PHE A 191 -4.35 -6.82 -8.66
CA PHE A 191 -4.84 -5.48 -8.33
C PHE A 191 -6.28 -5.20 -8.83
N TYR A 192 -6.47 -4.99 -10.15
CA TYR A 192 -7.78 -4.74 -10.75
C TYR A 192 -8.60 -6.00 -11.00
N THR A 193 -7.97 -7.16 -10.93
CA THR A 193 -8.58 -8.46 -11.16
C THR A 193 -8.25 -9.43 -10.04
N ARG A 194 -9.15 -10.39 -9.80
CA ARG A 194 -8.95 -11.43 -8.80
C ARG A 194 -7.92 -12.47 -9.23
N LYS A 195 -7.78 -12.66 -10.53
CA LYS A 195 -6.94 -13.70 -11.15
C LYS A 195 -5.72 -13.07 -11.81
N SER A 196 -4.60 -13.77 -11.70
CA SER A 196 -3.35 -13.45 -12.41
C SER A 196 -2.78 -14.65 -13.15
N GLY A 197 -3.32 -15.84 -12.91
CA GLY A 197 -2.73 -17.11 -13.34
C GLY A 197 -1.53 -17.55 -12.50
N LEU A 198 -1.19 -16.83 -11.43
CA LEU A 198 -0.05 -17.13 -10.56
C LEU A 198 -0.57 -17.67 -9.22
N PRO A 199 -0.21 -18.90 -8.82
CA PRO A 199 -0.70 -19.46 -7.55
C PRO A 199 -0.09 -18.76 -6.35
N VAL A 200 -0.82 -18.69 -5.23
CA VAL A 200 -0.26 -18.47 -3.90
C VAL A 200 0.05 -19.82 -3.25
N LEU A 201 1.17 -19.89 -2.54
CA LEU A 201 1.60 -21.13 -1.90
C LEU A 201 0.70 -21.49 -0.69
N TYR A 202 0.24 -20.50 0.04
CA TYR A 202 -0.56 -20.67 1.25
C TYR A 202 -1.85 -19.87 1.16
N ARG A 203 -2.98 -20.59 1.13
CA ARG A 203 -4.31 -20.03 1.28
C ARG A 203 -4.72 -20.08 2.75
N VAL A 204 -5.34 -19.01 3.21
CA VAL A 204 -6.01 -18.92 4.51
C VAL A 204 -7.45 -18.48 4.30
N ASP A 205 -8.40 -19.10 4.99
CA ASP A 205 -9.83 -18.83 4.79
C ASP A 205 -10.47 -18.12 5.98
N THR A 206 -9.76 -18.03 7.12
CA THR A 206 -10.26 -17.35 8.31
C THR A 206 -9.24 -16.38 8.89
N ILE A 207 -9.76 -15.33 9.54
CA ILE A 207 -8.91 -14.34 10.24
C ILE A 207 -8.13 -15.00 11.39
N ILE A 208 -8.72 -15.99 12.06
CA ILE A 208 -8.05 -16.71 13.16
C ILE A 208 -6.83 -17.46 12.63
N GLU A 209 -6.98 -18.23 11.57
CA GLU A 209 -5.86 -18.94 10.92
C GLU A 209 -4.74 -17.98 10.49
N LEU A 210 -5.11 -16.85 9.88
CA LEU A 210 -4.18 -15.81 9.49
C LEU A 210 -3.43 -15.23 10.69
N ALA A 211 -4.15 -14.91 11.77
CA ALA A 211 -3.55 -14.36 12.99
C ALA A 211 -2.60 -15.35 13.65
N GLU A 212 -2.96 -16.64 13.72
CA GLU A 212 -2.11 -17.71 14.24
C GLU A 212 -0.82 -17.87 13.43
N MET A 213 -0.90 -17.81 12.10
CA MET A 213 0.27 -17.87 11.22
C MET A 213 1.21 -16.67 11.46
N ILE A 214 0.67 -15.45 11.53
CA ILE A 214 1.44 -14.23 11.80
C ILE A 214 2.10 -14.30 13.18
N TYR A 215 1.33 -14.66 14.20
CA TYR A 215 1.80 -14.80 15.56
C TYR A 215 2.95 -15.84 15.64
N THR A 216 2.76 -17.01 15.02
CA THR A 216 3.76 -18.08 14.99
C THR A 216 5.05 -17.61 14.32
N LYS A 217 4.96 -16.91 13.19
CA LYS A 217 6.13 -16.34 12.50
C LYS A 217 6.99 -15.50 13.45
N TRP A 218 6.37 -14.57 14.18
CA TRP A 218 7.10 -13.68 15.08
C TRP A 218 7.56 -14.39 16.37
N GLN A 219 6.82 -15.39 16.87
CA GLN A 219 7.26 -16.22 18.01
C GLN A 219 8.49 -17.09 17.66
N LEU A 220 8.63 -17.50 16.39
CA LEU A 220 9.83 -18.16 15.89
C LEU A 220 11.04 -17.22 15.74
N GLY A 221 10.89 -15.93 16.03
CA GLY A 221 11.93 -14.91 15.86
C GLY A 221 12.21 -14.54 14.40
N LEU A 222 11.31 -14.90 13.48
CA LEU A 222 11.42 -14.56 12.05
C LEU A 222 10.95 -13.11 11.84
N ASN A 223 11.92 -12.20 11.76
CA ASN A 223 11.63 -10.78 11.48
C ASN A 223 11.03 -10.55 10.08
N GLY A 224 10.56 -9.34 9.86
CA GLY A 224 9.89 -8.93 8.62
C GLY A 224 8.38 -9.10 8.67
N GLY A 225 7.73 -8.51 7.69
CA GLY A 225 6.29 -8.50 7.54
C GLY A 225 5.72 -9.79 6.96
N VAL A 226 4.43 -9.71 6.67
CA VAL A 226 3.64 -10.70 5.94
C VAL A 226 2.84 -9.94 4.89
N LEU A 227 2.80 -10.45 3.68
CA LEU A 227 1.90 -9.95 2.65
C LEU A 227 0.62 -10.78 2.63
N VAL A 228 -0.50 -10.15 2.97
CA VAL A 228 -1.83 -10.74 2.86
C VAL A 228 -2.43 -10.29 1.53
N ALA A 229 -2.55 -11.23 0.61
CA ALA A 229 -3.12 -11.01 -0.71
C ALA A 229 -4.64 -11.22 -0.64
N ASN A 230 -5.39 -10.10 -0.59
CA ASN A 230 -6.86 -10.09 -0.53
C ASN A 230 -7.42 -9.52 -1.83
N PRO A 231 -8.07 -10.34 -2.67
CA PRO A 231 -8.52 -9.91 -3.98
C PRO A 231 -9.64 -8.85 -3.91
N ILE A 232 -9.73 -8.07 -4.98
CA ILE A 232 -10.84 -7.13 -5.21
C ILE A 232 -12.19 -7.88 -5.17
N PRO A 233 -13.29 -7.27 -4.67
CA PRO A 233 -14.62 -7.87 -4.72
C PRO A 233 -15.03 -8.23 -6.16
N ASP A 234 -15.73 -9.36 -6.33
CA ASP A 234 -16.15 -9.87 -7.65
C ASP A 234 -16.89 -8.81 -8.49
N GLN A 235 -17.78 -8.06 -7.86
CA GLN A 235 -18.59 -7.04 -8.54
C GLN A 235 -17.81 -5.76 -8.91
N ALA A 236 -16.59 -5.61 -8.41
CA ALA A 236 -15.76 -4.42 -8.63
C ALA A 236 -14.53 -4.69 -9.52
N GLN A 237 -14.28 -5.97 -9.85
CA GLN A 237 -13.14 -6.32 -10.72
C GLN A 237 -13.37 -5.85 -12.15
N VAL A 238 -12.27 -5.51 -12.81
CA VAL A 238 -12.24 -5.24 -14.25
C VAL A 238 -11.94 -6.55 -14.97
N GLU A 239 -12.48 -6.69 -16.18
CA GLU A 239 -12.21 -7.88 -16.99
C GLU A 239 -10.70 -7.99 -17.30
N PHE A 240 -10.14 -9.21 -17.20
CA PHE A 240 -8.69 -9.44 -17.19
C PHE A 240 -8.02 -9.09 -18.53
N GLU A 241 -8.55 -9.57 -19.64
CA GLU A 241 -8.01 -9.31 -20.98
C GLU A 241 -8.06 -7.84 -21.31
N TYR A 242 -9.19 -7.19 -21.01
CA TYR A 242 -9.38 -5.77 -21.23
C TYR A 242 -8.39 -4.91 -20.46
N ILE A 243 -8.25 -5.14 -19.14
CA ILE A 243 -7.34 -4.32 -18.33
C ILE A 243 -5.87 -4.55 -18.70
N ASN A 244 -5.48 -5.78 -19.06
CA ASN A 244 -4.14 -6.08 -19.52
C ASN A 244 -3.80 -5.34 -20.83
N GLU A 245 -4.72 -5.32 -21.79
CA GLU A 245 -4.53 -4.55 -23.03
C GLU A 245 -4.30 -3.04 -22.74
N MET A 246 -5.05 -2.48 -21.78
CA MET A 246 -4.89 -1.06 -21.40
C MET A 246 -3.55 -0.82 -20.68
N ILE A 247 -3.11 -1.76 -19.85
CA ILE A 247 -1.81 -1.71 -19.17
C ILE A 247 -0.67 -1.76 -20.19
N GLU A 248 -0.71 -2.68 -21.15
CA GLU A 248 0.31 -2.80 -22.20
C GLU A 248 0.42 -1.52 -23.04
N LYS A 249 -0.72 -0.94 -23.44
CA LYS A 249 -0.75 0.34 -24.13
C LYS A 249 -0.13 1.47 -23.30
N ALA A 250 -0.46 1.53 -22.00
CA ALA A 250 0.09 2.54 -21.12
C ALA A 250 1.62 2.41 -20.95
N VAL A 251 2.13 1.18 -20.85
CA VAL A 251 3.58 0.87 -20.76
C VAL A 251 4.29 1.33 -22.02
N LEU A 252 3.80 0.97 -23.21
CA LEU A 252 4.39 1.41 -24.48
C LEU A 252 4.47 2.95 -24.58
N ILE A 253 3.39 3.65 -24.17
CA ILE A 253 3.39 5.12 -24.16
C ILE A 253 4.41 5.68 -23.16
N ALA A 254 4.62 5.04 -22.01
CA ALA A 254 5.63 5.46 -21.05
C ALA A 254 7.05 5.29 -21.61
N GLU A 255 7.32 4.18 -22.27
CA GLU A 255 8.60 3.90 -22.94
C GLU A 255 8.90 4.92 -24.05
N GLU A 256 7.94 5.19 -24.94
CA GLU A 256 8.05 6.19 -26.00
C GLU A 256 8.36 7.60 -25.45
N LYS A 257 7.82 7.91 -24.26
CA LYS A 257 8.06 9.21 -23.60
C LYS A 257 9.30 9.23 -22.71
N GLY A 258 10.02 8.12 -22.57
CA GLY A 258 11.20 8.00 -21.72
C GLY A 258 10.89 8.18 -20.21
N ILE A 259 9.67 7.86 -19.76
CA ILE A 259 9.25 7.99 -18.37
C ILE A 259 9.77 6.80 -17.57
N ASN A 260 10.52 7.08 -16.50
CA ASN A 260 11.16 6.07 -15.67
C ASN A 260 11.21 6.46 -14.18
N GLY A 261 11.69 5.55 -13.32
CA GLY A 261 11.90 5.74 -11.89
C GLY A 261 10.63 6.16 -11.15
N LYS A 262 10.70 7.13 -10.24
CA LYS A 262 9.56 7.56 -9.39
C LYS A 262 8.33 8.06 -10.17
N ALA A 263 8.52 8.52 -11.41
CA ALA A 263 7.45 9.08 -12.23
C ALA A 263 6.61 7.99 -12.94
N ILE A 264 7.14 6.78 -13.12
CA ILE A 264 6.50 5.75 -13.94
C ILE A 264 5.14 5.29 -13.35
N THR A 265 5.08 4.96 -12.08
CA THR A 265 3.84 4.48 -11.45
C THR A 265 2.71 5.51 -11.50
N PRO A 266 2.87 6.77 -11.09
CA PRO A 266 1.82 7.79 -11.22
C PRO A 266 1.38 8.00 -12.67
N PHE A 267 2.33 7.99 -13.60
CA PHE A 267 2.02 8.13 -15.03
C PHE A 267 1.17 6.97 -15.55
N LEU A 268 1.58 5.72 -15.27
CA LEU A 268 0.87 4.54 -15.74
C LEU A 268 -0.54 4.48 -15.16
N LEU A 269 -0.73 4.75 -13.87
CA LEU A 269 -2.04 4.75 -13.24
C LEU A 269 -2.97 5.80 -13.87
N ALA A 270 -2.49 7.03 -14.08
CA ALA A 270 -3.26 8.08 -14.75
C ALA A 270 -3.57 7.73 -16.21
N LYS A 271 -2.63 7.10 -16.92
CA LYS A 271 -2.85 6.70 -18.32
C LYS A 271 -3.83 5.53 -18.45
N ILE A 272 -3.79 4.57 -17.55
CA ILE A 272 -4.77 3.48 -17.49
C ILE A 272 -6.16 4.04 -17.17
N GLU A 273 -6.26 5.00 -16.24
CA GLU A 273 -7.52 5.68 -15.93
C GLU A 273 -8.10 6.36 -17.19
N GLU A 274 -7.28 7.09 -17.94
CA GLU A 274 -7.67 7.71 -19.20
C GLU A 274 -8.16 6.66 -20.22
N LEU A 275 -7.37 5.61 -20.45
CA LEU A 275 -7.67 4.54 -21.42
C LEU A 275 -8.92 3.75 -21.05
N THR A 276 -9.18 3.54 -19.77
CA THR A 276 -10.37 2.84 -19.25
C THR A 276 -11.55 3.76 -18.98
N LYS A 277 -11.45 5.05 -19.33
CA LYS A 277 -12.49 6.07 -19.10
C LYS A 277 -12.96 6.12 -17.63
N GLY A 278 -12.01 5.97 -16.68
CA GLY A 278 -12.25 6.02 -15.24
C GLY A 278 -12.68 4.70 -14.61
N GLU A 279 -12.83 3.61 -15.34
CA GLU A 279 -13.22 2.31 -14.78
C GLU A 279 -12.15 1.77 -13.80
N SER A 280 -10.88 1.89 -14.16
CA SER A 280 -9.77 1.48 -13.29
C SER A 280 -9.71 2.28 -11.97
N LEU A 281 -10.06 3.56 -11.99
CA LEU A 281 -10.13 4.38 -10.78
C LEU A 281 -11.27 3.92 -9.87
N LYS A 282 -12.45 3.62 -10.43
CA LYS A 282 -13.58 3.07 -9.65
C LYS A 282 -13.21 1.74 -9.01
N ALA A 283 -12.54 0.85 -9.76
CA ALA A 283 -12.05 -0.42 -9.23
C ALA A 283 -11.06 -0.21 -8.09
N ASN A 284 -10.10 0.70 -8.23
CA ASN A 284 -9.12 1.03 -7.19
C ASN A 284 -9.79 1.55 -5.90
N ILE A 285 -10.79 2.41 -6.00
CA ILE A 285 -11.54 2.91 -4.83
C ILE A 285 -12.26 1.76 -4.12
N GLN A 286 -12.98 0.90 -4.84
CA GLN A 286 -13.66 -0.26 -4.26
C GLN A 286 -12.69 -1.26 -3.62
N LEU A 287 -11.54 -1.45 -4.24
CA LEU A 287 -10.45 -2.24 -3.73
C LEU A 287 -9.98 -1.74 -2.36
N VAL A 288 -9.68 -0.45 -2.24
CA VAL A 288 -9.21 0.16 -0.98
C VAL A 288 -10.28 0.07 0.11
N PHE A 289 -11.56 0.24 -0.23
CA PHE A 289 -12.66 0.05 0.73
C PHE A 289 -12.72 -1.40 1.23
N ASN A 290 -12.58 -2.38 0.33
CA ASN A 290 -12.59 -3.80 0.72
C ASN A 290 -11.42 -4.16 1.64
N LEU A 291 -10.23 -3.67 1.33
CA LEU A 291 -9.03 -3.94 2.14
C LEU A 291 -9.10 -3.33 3.54
N SER A 292 -9.86 -2.25 3.70
CA SER A 292 -10.11 -1.60 4.99
C SER A 292 -11.01 -2.43 5.93
N LEU A 293 -11.64 -3.49 5.44
CA LEU A 293 -12.51 -4.39 6.22
C LEU A 293 -11.74 -5.51 6.92
N ILE A 294 -10.49 -5.79 6.54
CA ILE A 294 -9.70 -6.88 7.11
C ILE A 294 -8.90 -6.34 8.29
N HIS A 295 -9.44 -6.55 9.49
CA HIS A 295 -8.74 -6.29 10.76
C HIS A 295 -8.37 -7.63 11.39
N ILE A 296 -7.11 -7.83 11.57
CA ILE A 296 -6.56 -9.03 12.22
C ILE A 296 -6.33 -8.74 13.69
#